data_d51180471cdde486259390bcb575c01b
#
_entry.id   d51180471cdde486259390bcb575c01b
#
_cell.length_a   1.000
_cell.length_b   1.000
_cell.length_c   1.000
_cell.angle_alpha   90.00
_cell.angle_beta   90.00
_cell.angle_gamma   90.00
#
_symmetry.space_group_name_H-M   'P 1'
#
loop_
_entity.id
_entity.type
_entity.pdbx_description
1 polymer ?
#
loop_
_entity_poly.entity_id
_entity_poly.type
_entity_poly.pdbx_seq_one_letter_code
_entity_poly.pdbx_strand_id
1 'polypeptide(L)'
;MNLPGYMVDRNSAFEDIIFCHAKEDELIERHVLELRFFNFIKERSIKEKTNFLASCILNFYRAGDNKKVKILHTTRYFSCSANGSVLLGLCTYIPYPISHNRQDGLIVNLLTGETVGRDIYEASDRKILSRRQLEILSLIAKGVPSKQIADNLNISIYTVNRHRQDILATLKVANTAAAVEIALRMNLI
;
A
#
# COMPACT_ATOMS: atom_id res chain seq x y z
N MET A 1 4.51 19.56 -13.95
CA MET A 1 3.48 20.10 -13.05
C MET A 1 4.20 21.03 -12.09
N ASN A 2 4.08 22.35 -12.23
CA ASN A 2 4.53 23.23 -11.17
C ASN A 2 3.44 23.17 -10.08
N LEU A 3 3.69 22.47 -9.00
CA LEU A 3 2.96 22.68 -7.77
C LEU A 3 3.30 24.11 -7.32
N PRO A 4 2.35 25.07 -7.38
CA PRO A 4 2.69 26.46 -7.08
C PRO A 4 3.22 26.57 -5.66
N GLY A 5 4.46 27.09 -5.53
CA GLY A 5 5.08 27.31 -4.23
C GLY A 5 6.03 26.23 -3.74
N TYR A 6 6.24 25.13 -4.49
CA TYR A 6 7.19 24.08 -4.09
C TYR A 6 8.50 24.17 -4.88
N MET A 7 9.60 24.33 -4.16
CA MET A 7 10.92 24.09 -4.70
C MET A 7 11.31 22.62 -4.49
N VAL A 8 11.74 21.96 -5.55
CA VAL A 8 12.29 20.60 -5.44
C VAL A 8 13.66 20.69 -4.79
N ASP A 9 13.78 20.19 -3.59
CA ASP A 9 15.02 20.06 -2.84
C ASP A 9 15.24 18.61 -2.39
N ARG A 10 16.26 18.34 -1.56
CA ARG A 10 16.50 16.99 -1.02
C ARG A 10 15.36 16.45 -0.16
N ASN A 11 14.57 17.32 0.47
CA ASN A 11 13.45 16.94 1.33
C ASN A 11 12.21 16.65 0.49
N SER A 12 12.07 17.23 -0.70
CA SER A 12 10.97 16.98 -1.63
C SER A 12 11.07 15.64 -2.38
N ALA A 13 12.14 14.88 -2.16
CA ALA A 13 12.23 13.49 -2.63
C ALA A 13 11.28 12.54 -1.89
N PHE A 14 10.73 12.96 -0.74
CA PHE A 14 9.73 12.24 0.03
C PHE A 14 8.33 12.72 -0.34
N GLU A 15 7.39 11.78 -0.46
CA GLU A 15 6.06 12.01 -1.01
C GLU A 15 5.11 12.82 -0.10
N ASP A 16 5.49 13.14 1.14
CA ASP A 16 4.67 13.87 2.11
C ASP A 16 4.13 15.20 1.56
N ILE A 17 4.96 15.92 0.79
CA ILE A 17 4.58 17.18 0.14
C ILE A 17 3.47 16.96 -0.91
N ILE A 18 3.44 15.79 -1.52
CA ILE A 18 2.44 15.41 -2.52
C ILE A 18 1.15 15.01 -1.82
N PHE A 19 1.27 14.29 -0.70
CA PHE A 19 0.14 13.73 0.03
C PHE A 19 -0.73 14.78 0.74
N CYS A 20 -0.19 15.93 1.11
CA CYS A 20 -1.00 17.01 1.69
C CYS A 20 -2.10 17.53 0.73
N HIS A 21 -2.06 17.16 -0.54
CA HIS A 21 -3.07 17.49 -1.55
C HIS A 21 -4.10 16.38 -1.80
N ALA A 22 -3.98 15.24 -1.16
CA ALA A 22 -4.91 14.12 -1.26
C ALA A 22 -5.74 13.96 0.01
N LYS A 23 -6.94 13.38 -0.10
CA LYS A 23 -7.72 12.98 1.08
C LYS A 23 -7.19 11.67 1.63
N GLU A 24 -7.45 11.43 2.92
CA GLU A 24 -7.00 10.22 3.62
C GLU A 24 -7.44 8.93 2.92
N ASP A 25 -8.69 8.84 2.48
CA ASP A 25 -9.20 7.67 1.74
C ASP A 25 -8.40 7.36 0.47
N GLU A 26 -8.01 8.38 -0.29
CA GLU A 26 -7.21 8.22 -1.51
C GLU A 26 -5.80 7.68 -1.17
N LEU A 27 -5.23 8.15 -0.05
CA LEU A 27 -3.94 7.69 0.42
C LEU A 27 -3.99 6.24 0.93
N ILE A 28 -5.08 5.84 1.56
CA ILE A 28 -5.29 4.46 2.00
C ILE A 28 -5.39 3.52 0.79
N GLU A 29 -6.16 3.86 -0.23
CA GLU A 29 -6.27 3.05 -1.46
C GLU A 29 -4.92 2.92 -2.17
N ARG A 30 -4.16 4.01 -2.28
CA ARG A 30 -2.80 3.99 -2.78
C ARG A 30 -1.91 3.06 -1.94
N HIS A 31 -1.97 3.15 -0.62
CA HIS A 31 -1.18 2.33 0.28
C HIS A 31 -1.50 0.83 0.13
N VAL A 32 -2.78 0.48 0.03
CA VAL A 32 -3.22 -0.89 -0.26
C VAL A 32 -2.63 -1.39 -1.57
N LEU A 33 -2.69 -0.58 -2.64
CA LEU A 33 -2.11 -0.95 -3.93
C LEU A 33 -0.60 -1.18 -3.83
N GLU A 34 0.11 -0.33 -3.12
CA GLU A 34 1.56 -0.47 -2.94
C GLU A 34 1.95 -1.70 -2.14
N LEU A 35 1.21 -2.03 -1.08
CA LEU A 35 1.41 -3.27 -0.33
C LEU A 35 1.18 -4.50 -1.22
N ARG A 36 0.09 -4.52 -2.00
CA ARG A 36 -0.22 -5.57 -2.97
C ARG A 36 0.87 -5.70 -4.01
N PHE A 37 1.27 -4.59 -4.60
CA PHE A 37 2.32 -4.57 -5.62
C PHE A 37 3.65 -5.06 -5.07
N PHE A 38 4.08 -4.55 -3.92
CA PHE A 38 5.32 -5.00 -3.29
C PHE A 38 5.29 -6.49 -2.98
N ASN A 39 4.18 -7.00 -2.44
CA ASN A 39 4.03 -8.40 -2.11
C ASN A 39 4.00 -9.29 -3.36
N PHE A 40 3.28 -8.88 -4.39
CA PHE A 40 3.27 -9.54 -5.70
C PHE A 40 4.68 -9.61 -6.31
N ILE A 41 5.42 -8.50 -6.31
CA ILE A 41 6.79 -8.42 -6.85
C ILE A 41 7.77 -9.27 -6.04
N LYS A 42 7.60 -9.37 -4.73
CA LYS A 42 8.46 -10.18 -3.85
C LYS A 42 8.52 -11.65 -4.28
N GLU A 43 7.41 -12.19 -4.79
CA GLU A 43 7.28 -13.57 -5.26
C GLU A 43 7.83 -13.80 -6.69
N ARG A 44 8.26 -12.76 -7.40
CA ARG A 44 8.79 -12.85 -8.77
C ARG A 44 10.29 -13.12 -8.78
N SER A 45 10.77 -13.73 -9.86
CA SER A 45 12.21 -13.85 -10.10
C SER A 45 12.86 -12.46 -10.23
N ILE A 46 14.15 -12.34 -9.92
CA ILE A 46 14.87 -11.05 -9.98
C ILE A 46 14.72 -10.38 -11.35
N LYS A 47 14.75 -11.18 -12.44
CA LYS A 47 14.63 -10.70 -13.81
C LYS A 47 13.24 -10.14 -14.13
N GLU A 48 12.20 -10.66 -13.46
CA GLU A 48 10.81 -10.22 -13.70
C GLU A 48 10.40 -9.01 -12.86
N LYS A 49 11.05 -8.77 -11.71
CA LYS A 49 10.66 -7.73 -10.76
C LYS A 49 10.55 -6.33 -11.37
N THR A 50 11.34 -6.05 -12.39
CA THR A 50 11.35 -4.74 -13.09
C THR A 50 10.36 -4.64 -14.24
N ASN A 51 9.65 -5.73 -14.55
CA ASN A 51 8.72 -5.79 -15.70
C ASN A 51 7.29 -5.40 -15.36
N PHE A 52 7.02 -4.98 -14.14
CA PHE A 52 5.68 -4.62 -13.69
C PHE A 52 5.59 -3.18 -13.23
N LEU A 53 4.39 -2.64 -13.33
CA LEU A 53 4.02 -1.30 -12.89
C LEU A 53 2.69 -1.38 -12.16
N ALA A 54 2.60 -0.77 -10.99
CA ALA A 54 1.32 -0.50 -10.35
C ALA A 54 0.83 0.90 -10.72
N SER A 55 -0.46 1.07 -10.95
CA SER A 55 -1.06 2.37 -11.23
C SER A 55 -2.45 2.52 -10.62
N CYS A 56 -2.77 3.73 -10.17
CA CYS A 56 -4.09 4.13 -9.72
C CYS A 56 -4.36 5.60 -10.07
N ILE A 57 -5.64 5.99 -10.03
CA ILE A 57 -6.04 7.39 -10.21
C ILE A 57 -6.38 7.94 -8.83
N LEU A 58 -5.67 8.99 -8.41
CA LEU A 58 -5.88 9.71 -7.17
C LEU A 58 -6.57 11.05 -7.43
N ASN A 59 -7.41 11.47 -6.50
CA ASN A 59 -8.00 12.78 -6.53
C ASN A 59 -7.20 13.73 -5.63
N PHE A 60 -6.55 14.70 -6.23
CA PHE A 60 -5.84 15.76 -5.51
C PHE A 60 -6.67 17.03 -5.50
N TYR A 61 -6.42 17.87 -4.50
CA TYR A 61 -7.10 19.14 -4.32
C TYR A 61 -6.08 20.26 -4.45
N ARG A 62 -6.31 21.16 -5.40
CA ARG A 62 -5.40 22.26 -5.67
C ARG A 62 -5.43 23.26 -4.52
N ALA A 63 -4.24 23.68 -4.04
CA ALA A 63 -4.13 24.73 -3.06
C ALA A 63 -4.71 26.06 -3.63
N GLY A 64 -5.48 26.76 -2.84
CA GLY A 64 -6.07 28.06 -3.16
C GLY A 64 -7.55 28.01 -3.53
N ASP A 65 -8.00 27.18 -4.47
CA ASP A 65 -9.40 27.06 -4.87
C ASP A 65 -10.05 25.71 -4.56
N ASN A 66 -9.30 24.80 -3.95
CA ASN A 66 -9.74 23.45 -3.59
C ASN A 66 -10.31 22.64 -4.77
N LYS A 67 -9.95 23.01 -6.00
CA LYS A 67 -10.42 22.34 -7.21
C LYS A 67 -9.85 20.94 -7.29
N LYS A 68 -10.72 19.95 -7.52
CA LYS A 68 -10.36 18.54 -7.70
C LYS A 68 -9.60 18.35 -9.02
N VAL A 69 -8.45 17.68 -8.94
CA VAL A 69 -7.60 17.32 -10.08
C VAL A 69 -7.32 15.82 -10.01
N LYS A 70 -7.61 15.09 -11.08
CA LYS A 70 -7.25 13.67 -11.18
C LYS A 70 -5.77 13.54 -11.53
N ILE A 71 -5.09 12.67 -10.81
CA ILE A 71 -3.67 12.37 -10.97
C ILE A 71 -3.51 10.88 -11.22
N LEU A 72 -2.86 10.50 -12.31
CA LEU A 72 -2.38 9.14 -12.51
C LEU A 72 -1.12 8.97 -11.68
N HIS A 73 -1.20 8.12 -10.67
CA HIS A 73 -0.04 7.67 -9.90
C HIS A 73 0.45 6.34 -10.46
N THR A 74 1.75 6.21 -10.64
CA THR A 74 2.38 4.94 -11.01
C THR A 74 3.57 4.65 -10.11
N THR A 75 3.77 3.37 -9.78
CA THR A 75 4.95 2.87 -9.06
C THR A 75 5.61 1.77 -9.87
N ARG A 76 6.92 1.88 -10.06
CA ARG A 76 7.75 0.88 -10.75
C ARG A 76 9.06 0.65 -10.01
N TYR A 77 9.51 -0.61 -9.96
CA TYR A 77 10.84 -0.94 -9.43
C TYR A 77 11.85 -1.06 -10.57
N PHE A 78 13.04 -0.47 -10.39
CA PHE A 78 14.08 -0.41 -11.42
C PHE A 78 15.29 -1.27 -11.10
N SER A 79 15.55 -1.53 -9.84
CA SER A 79 16.76 -2.23 -9.41
C SER A 79 16.47 -3.12 -8.23
N CYS A 80 17.12 -4.29 -8.26
CA CYS A 80 17.13 -5.25 -7.18
C CYS A 80 18.56 -5.63 -6.83
N SER A 81 18.81 -5.91 -5.55
CA SER A 81 20.07 -6.49 -5.09
C SER A 81 20.22 -7.94 -5.55
N ALA A 82 21.43 -8.50 -5.41
CA ALA A 82 21.71 -9.90 -5.74
C ALA A 82 20.83 -10.90 -4.96
N ASN A 83 20.38 -10.54 -3.76
CA ASN A 83 19.45 -11.35 -2.96
C ASN A 83 17.97 -11.10 -3.31
N GLY A 84 17.68 -10.28 -4.33
CA GLY A 84 16.33 -10.00 -4.81
C GLY A 84 15.56 -8.92 -4.04
N SER A 85 16.20 -8.22 -3.09
CA SER A 85 15.56 -7.06 -2.43
C SER A 85 15.45 -5.88 -3.40
N VAL A 86 14.32 -5.20 -3.39
CA VAL A 86 14.12 -3.97 -4.18
C VAL A 86 15.02 -2.86 -3.62
N LEU A 87 15.83 -2.26 -4.49
CA LEU A 87 16.75 -1.17 -4.12
C LEU A 87 16.23 0.21 -4.55
N LEU A 88 15.57 0.29 -5.70
CA LEU A 88 15.13 1.56 -6.28
C LEU A 88 13.73 1.41 -6.86
N GLY A 89 12.84 2.30 -6.42
CA GLY A 89 11.50 2.49 -6.96
C GLY A 89 11.32 3.91 -7.49
N LEU A 90 10.49 4.08 -8.49
CA LEU A 90 10.06 5.37 -9.02
C LEU A 90 8.55 5.49 -8.90
N CYS A 91 8.11 6.54 -8.24
CA CYS A 91 6.73 6.98 -8.25
C CYS A 91 6.57 8.16 -9.21
N THR A 92 5.55 8.14 -10.05
CA THR A 92 5.20 9.26 -10.92
C THR A 92 3.80 9.76 -10.64
N TYR A 93 3.59 11.05 -10.79
CA TYR A 93 2.32 11.74 -10.58
C TYR A 93 2.05 12.62 -11.79
N ILE A 94 1.09 12.23 -12.62
CA ILE A 94 0.80 12.89 -13.90
C ILE A 94 -0.66 13.33 -13.92
N PRO A 95 -0.99 14.57 -14.32
CA PRO A 95 -2.37 15.01 -14.52
C PRO A 95 -3.11 14.05 -15.46
N TYR A 96 -4.30 13.60 -15.04
CA TYR A 96 -5.12 12.67 -15.79
C TYR A 96 -6.41 13.34 -16.24
N PRO A 97 -6.48 13.87 -17.48
CA PRO A 97 -7.59 14.70 -17.93
C PRO A 97 -8.84 13.90 -18.33
N ILE A 98 -8.76 12.56 -18.36
CA ILE A 98 -9.85 11.71 -18.82
C ILE A 98 -10.90 11.53 -17.73
N SER A 99 -12.19 11.62 -18.10
CA SER A 99 -13.32 11.56 -17.18
C SER A 99 -13.68 10.15 -16.66
N HIS A 100 -12.95 9.11 -17.07
CA HIS A 100 -13.24 7.75 -16.62
C HIS A 100 -13.10 7.62 -15.10
N ASN A 101 -14.11 7.00 -14.48
CA ASN A 101 -14.19 6.84 -13.02
C ASN A 101 -13.51 5.55 -12.49
N ARG A 102 -12.53 5.02 -13.19
CA ARG A 102 -11.85 3.82 -12.72
C ARG A 102 -10.84 4.22 -11.65
N GLN A 103 -11.20 4.03 -10.39
CA GLN A 103 -10.34 4.27 -9.22
C GLN A 103 -9.54 3.02 -8.80
N ASP A 104 -9.91 1.85 -9.31
CA ASP A 104 -9.26 0.59 -8.94
C ASP A 104 -7.79 0.57 -9.37
N GLY A 105 -6.94 0.22 -8.42
CA GLY A 105 -5.52 0.03 -8.68
C GLY A 105 -5.29 -1.14 -9.63
N LEU A 106 -4.35 -1.00 -10.56
CA LEU A 106 -3.96 -2.00 -11.54
C LEU A 106 -2.49 -2.35 -11.39
N ILE A 107 -2.16 -3.62 -11.62
CA ILE A 107 -0.79 -4.07 -11.86
C ILE A 107 -0.70 -4.47 -13.33
N VAL A 108 0.27 -3.92 -14.06
CA VAL A 108 0.44 -4.12 -15.50
C VAL A 108 1.79 -4.77 -15.75
N ASN A 109 1.83 -5.77 -16.61
CA ASN A 109 3.06 -6.33 -17.16
C ASN A 109 3.52 -5.43 -18.31
N LEU A 110 4.66 -4.80 -18.18
CA LEU A 110 5.20 -3.84 -19.16
C LEU A 110 5.71 -4.50 -20.45
N LEU A 111 5.95 -5.83 -20.44
CA LEU A 111 6.38 -6.55 -21.62
C LEU A 111 5.21 -6.94 -22.52
N THR A 112 4.06 -7.31 -21.91
CA THR A 112 2.89 -7.75 -22.66
C THR A 112 1.81 -6.68 -22.79
N GLY A 113 1.83 -5.65 -21.96
CA GLY A 113 0.78 -4.63 -21.81
C GLY A 113 -0.47 -5.15 -21.08
N GLU A 114 -0.47 -6.39 -20.62
CA GLU A 114 -1.63 -7.00 -19.97
C GLU A 114 -1.71 -6.62 -18.48
N THR A 115 -2.93 -6.50 -17.98
CA THR A 115 -3.18 -6.33 -16.55
C THR A 115 -3.09 -7.68 -15.84
N VAL A 116 -2.42 -7.70 -14.69
CA VAL A 116 -2.39 -8.86 -13.80
C VAL A 116 -3.79 -9.07 -13.21
N GLY A 117 -4.30 -10.30 -13.31
CA GLY A 117 -5.60 -10.66 -12.76
C GLY A 117 -5.67 -10.43 -11.25
N ARG A 118 -6.84 -10.02 -10.76
CA ARG A 118 -7.06 -9.74 -9.34
C ARG A 118 -6.80 -10.97 -8.47
N ASP A 119 -7.22 -12.14 -8.92
CA ASP A 119 -7.00 -13.44 -8.28
C ASP A 119 -5.52 -13.75 -8.02
N ILE A 120 -4.64 -13.32 -8.93
CA ILE A 120 -3.20 -13.57 -8.84
C ILE A 120 -2.58 -12.78 -7.68
N TYR A 121 -2.86 -11.47 -7.57
CA TYR A 121 -2.27 -10.69 -6.47
C TYR A 121 -3.03 -10.87 -5.14
N GLU A 122 -4.33 -11.21 -5.15
CA GLU A 122 -5.07 -11.59 -3.94
C GLU A 122 -4.55 -12.90 -3.33
N ALA A 123 -4.08 -13.84 -4.16
CA ALA A 123 -3.39 -15.03 -3.65
C ALA A 123 -2.10 -14.68 -2.90
N SER A 124 -1.38 -13.64 -3.34
CA SER A 124 -0.20 -13.10 -2.65
C SER A 124 -0.59 -12.33 -1.38
N ASP A 125 -1.71 -11.60 -1.39
CA ASP A 125 -2.21 -10.84 -0.23
C ASP A 125 -2.41 -11.75 0.99
N ARG A 126 -2.96 -12.94 0.79
CA ARG A 126 -3.20 -13.92 1.88
C ARG A 126 -1.95 -14.37 2.61
N LYS A 127 -0.77 -14.11 2.06
CA LYS A 127 0.53 -14.47 2.65
C LYS A 127 1.21 -13.31 3.38
N ILE A 128 0.63 -12.11 3.33
CA ILE A 128 1.21 -10.91 3.96
C ILE A 128 1.31 -11.08 5.48
N LEU A 129 0.25 -11.61 6.09
CA LEU A 129 0.21 -11.90 7.52
C LEU A 129 0.12 -13.40 7.77
N SER A 130 0.77 -13.87 8.82
CA SER A 130 0.65 -15.25 9.27
C SER A 130 -0.77 -15.53 9.79
N ARG A 131 -1.18 -16.80 9.79
CA ARG A 131 -2.48 -17.22 10.34
C ARG A 131 -2.71 -16.67 11.75
N ARG A 132 -1.68 -16.69 12.61
CA ARG A 132 -1.76 -16.20 13.98
C ARG A 132 -1.94 -14.68 14.05
N GLN A 133 -1.28 -13.94 13.17
CA GLN A 133 -1.45 -12.50 13.07
C GLN A 133 -2.86 -12.13 12.59
N LEU A 134 -3.41 -12.85 11.61
CA LEU A 134 -4.79 -12.65 11.15
C LEU A 134 -5.82 -12.92 12.26
N GLU A 135 -5.63 -13.98 13.03
CA GLU A 135 -6.49 -14.31 14.16
C GLU A 135 -6.49 -13.21 15.23
N ILE A 136 -5.30 -12.73 15.60
CA ILE A 136 -5.15 -11.63 16.56
C ILE A 136 -5.77 -10.34 15.99
N LEU A 137 -5.50 -10.01 14.73
CA LEU A 137 -6.03 -8.80 14.10
C LEU A 137 -7.56 -8.83 13.99
N SER A 138 -8.15 -10.00 13.71
CA SER A 138 -9.61 -10.19 13.70
C SER A 138 -10.25 -9.96 15.09
N LEU A 139 -9.58 -10.40 16.16
CA LEU A 139 -10.05 -10.14 17.53
C LEU A 139 -9.93 -8.65 17.89
N ILE A 140 -8.85 -8.02 17.47
CA ILE A 140 -8.65 -6.56 17.64
C ILE A 140 -9.75 -5.78 16.90
N ALA A 141 -10.08 -6.15 15.67
CA ALA A 141 -11.15 -5.53 14.89
C ALA A 141 -12.51 -5.62 15.57
N LYS A 142 -12.74 -6.67 16.37
CA LYS A 142 -13.93 -6.84 17.23
C LYS A 142 -13.85 -6.08 18.55
N GLY A 143 -12.81 -5.31 18.80
CA GLY A 143 -12.62 -4.54 20.03
C GLY A 143 -12.17 -5.37 21.24
N VAL A 144 -11.68 -6.61 21.05
CA VAL A 144 -11.23 -7.46 22.15
C VAL A 144 -9.91 -6.94 22.74
N PRO A 145 -9.83 -6.70 24.06
CA PRO A 145 -8.62 -6.22 24.72
C PRO A 145 -7.47 -7.24 24.66
N SER A 146 -6.20 -6.77 24.58
CA SER A 146 -5.02 -7.65 24.48
C SER A 146 -4.93 -8.71 25.57
N LYS A 147 -5.37 -8.42 26.81
CA LYS A 147 -5.41 -9.40 27.91
C LYS A 147 -6.37 -10.55 27.58
N GLN A 148 -7.58 -10.22 27.15
CA GLN A 148 -8.59 -11.24 26.76
C GLN A 148 -8.16 -12.01 25.50
N ILE A 149 -7.47 -11.37 24.56
CA ILE A 149 -6.86 -12.06 23.40
C ILE A 149 -5.82 -13.08 23.89
N ALA A 150 -4.99 -12.71 24.84
CA ALA A 150 -3.98 -13.60 25.42
C ALA A 150 -4.63 -14.84 26.07
N ASP A 151 -5.67 -14.61 26.86
CA ASP A 151 -6.44 -15.68 27.52
C ASP A 151 -7.15 -16.60 26.49
N ASN A 152 -7.84 -16.01 25.51
CA ASN A 152 -8.56 -16.77 24.47
C ASN A 152 -7.63 -17.64 23.61
N LEU A 153 -6.41 -17.17 23.40
CA LEU A 153 -5.43 -17.82 22.53
C LEU A 153 -4.40 -18.66 23.29
N ASN A 154 -4.48 -18.75 24.62
CA ASN A 154 -3.54 -19.43 25.50
C ASN A 154 -2.07 -19.00 25.26
N ILE A 155 -1.82 -17.69 25.15
CA ILE A 155 -0.49 -17.11 25.00
C ILE A 155 -0.28 -15.94 25.99
N SER A 156 0.95 -15.52 26.17
CA SER A 156 1.25 -14.36 27.01
C SER A 156 0.77 -13.04 26.37
N ILE A 157 0.41 -12.07 27.18
CA ILE A 157 0.10 -10.70 26.71
C ILE A 157 1.31 -10.07 25.98
N TYR A 158 2.52 -10.44 26.37
CA TYR A 158 3.75 -10.03 25.70
C TYR A 158 3.77 -10.57 24.26
N THR A 159 3.38 -11.83 24.05
CA THR A 159 3.28 -12.44 22.73
C THR A 159 2.25 -11.74 21.86
N VAL A 160 1.07 -11.39 22.42
CA VAL A 160 0.04 -10.61 21.71
C VAL A 160 0.59 -9.25 21.26
N ASN A 161 1.27 -8.54 22.16
CA ASN A 161 1.84 -7.23 21.85
C ASN A 161 2.94 -7.32 20.80
N ARG A 162 3.78 -8.35 20.81
CA ARG A 162 4.76 -8.61 19.77
C ARG A 162 4.09 -8.82 18.42
N HIS A 163 3.06 -9.68 18.33
CA HIS A 163 2.30 -9.85 17.09
C HIS A 163 1.67 -8.56 16.60
N ARG A 164 1.15 -7.71 17.50
CA ARG A 164 0.63 -6.39 17.12
C ARG A 164 1.71 -5.52 16.47
N GLN A 165 2.91 -5.46 17.06
CA GLN A 165 4.02 -4.70 16.49
C GLN A 165 4.45 -5.26 15.13
N ASP A 166 4.54 -6.58 15.00
CA ASP A 166 4.88 -7.24 13.74
C ASP A 166 3.83 -6.96 12.65
N ILE A 167 2.52 -6.95 13.00
CA ILE A 167 1.43 -6.59 12.09
C ILE A 167 1.60 -5.14 11.60
N LEU A 168 1.83 -4.17 12.53
CA LEU A 168 2.03 -2.77 12.16
C LEU A 168 3.22 -2.59 11.22
N ALA A 169 4.35 -3.25 11.53
CA ALA A 169 5.54 -3.22 10.69
C ALA A 169 5.32 -3.84 9.31
N THR A 170 4.60 -4.98 9.25
CA THR A 170 4.32 -5.68 7.99
C THR A 170 3.38 -4.88 7.10
N LEU A 171 2.32 -4.31 7.67
CA LEU A 171 1.35 -3.47 6.95
C LEU A 171 1.84 -2.02 6.76
N LYS A 172 3.02 -1.67 7.31
CA LYS A 172 3.62 -0.33 7.23
C LYS A 172 2.68 0.79 7.73
N VAL A 173 2.05 0.57 8.86
CA VAL A 173 1.11 1.52 9.47
C VAL A 173 1.53 1.90 10.90
N ALA A 174 1.15 3.09 11.32
CA ALA A 174 1.56 3.65 12.61
C ALA A 174 0.74 3.13 13.80
N ASN A 175 -0.49 2.66 13.58
CA ASN A 175 -1.39 2.29 14.67
C ASN A 175 -2.34 1.14 14.27
N THR A 176 -2.98 0.57 15.28
CA THR A 176 -3.84 -0.61 15.12
C THR A 176 -5.11 -0.32 14.32
N ALA A 177 -5.68 0.88 14.42
CA ALA A 177 -6.87 1.25 13.64
C ALA A 177 -6.58 1.22 12.14
N ALA A 178 -5.46 1.84 11.72
CA ALA A 178 -4.98 1.77 10.35
C ALA A 178 -4.68 0.33 9.90
N ALA A 179 -4.12 -0.51 10.78
CA ALA A 179 -3.89 -1.93 10.46
C ALA A 179 -5.20 -2.68 10.18
N VAL A 180 -6.23 -2.45 10.99
CA VAL A 180 -7.57 -3.04 10.78
C VAL A 180 -8.18 -2.56 9.47
N GLU A 181 -8.11 -1.25 9.19
CA GLU A 181 -8.63 -0.67 7.95
C GLU A 181 -7.98 -1.28 6.71
N ILE A 182 -6.65 -1.33 6.67
CA ILE A 182 -5.91 -1.95 5.57
C ILE A 182 -6.31 -3.41 5.39
N ALA A 183 -6.39 -4.17 6.49
CA ALA A 183 -6.75 -5.59 6.44
C ALA A 183 -8.17 -5.82 5.91
N LEU A 184 -9.14 -4.96 6.25
CA LEU A 184 -10.50 -4.99 5.72
C LEU A 184 -10.52 -4.68 4.22
N ARG A 185 -9.82 -3.63 3.76
CA ARG A 185 -9.74 -3.27 2.33
C ARG A 185 -9.03 -4.31 1.48
N MET A 186 -8.13 -5.08 2.07
CA MET A 186 -7.46 -6.21 1.43
C MET A 186 -8.21 -7.53 1.55
N ASN A 187 -9.38 -7.57 2.22
CA ASN A 187 -10.15 -8.79 2.52
C ASN A 187 -9.31 -9.87 3.25
N LEU A 188 -8.46 -9.45 4.19
CA LEU A 188 -7.66 -10.35 5.02
C LEU A 188 -8.39 -10.83 6.27
N ILE A 189 -9.33 -10.01 6.78
CA ILE A 189 -10.16 -10.28 7.95
C ILE A 189 -11.60 -9.89 7.70
#